data_d7d25038b28346cd8b4877467045b95a
#
_entry.id   d7d25038b28346cd8b4877467045b95a
#
_cell.length_a   1.000
_cell.length_b   1.000
_cell.length_c   1.000
_cell.angle_alpha   90.00
_cell.angle_beta   90.00
_cell.angle_gamma   90.00
#
_symmetry.space_group_name_H-M   'P 1'
#
loop_
_entity.id
_entity.type
_entity.pdbx_description
1 polymer ?
#
loop_
_entity_poly.entity_id
_entity_poly.type
_entity_poly.pdbx_seq_one_letter_code
_entity_poly.pdbx_strand_id
1 'polypeptide(L)'
;MNESIKDSIKEDARYIEQMAPYIGLLPMNHIYRGFDANNKATPLEQFILDRSKEKVSARTINYALSVLNTIGKRAVQRWRGSSGKPLIPLWNCVALIDKEEAKALGLKAKKEVGPISWEEQTVLFNELPDFNRDMCLFKVNTGCRQQEVCKLRWEWLVCREDNIWYFEIPGEFVKNRFRRVVVLNDIAKSVIQKQMGSHLEFVFVYRGHPVSRMNDSAFRNARARVAEKLPNIKNASIHSLKHTYGARLRVAGVPEEDRDFLTGHKGRMSMTTYYSAPELKKMLEYSNRVCQQNDNLVLLKHRVG
;
A
#
# COMPACT_ATOMS: atom_id res chain seq x y z
N MET A 1 -26.88 1.73 15.07
CA MET A 1 -26.27 1.13 13.88
C MET A 1 -24.83 1.63 13.79
N ASN A 2 -23.85 0.78 14.09
CA ASN A 2 -22.45 1.14 13.89
C ASN A 2 -22.16 1.18 12.38
N GLU A 3 -22.24 2.37 11.78
CA GLU A 3 -21.61 2.54 10.47
C GLU A 3 -20.13 2.25 10.67
N SER A 4 -19.62 1.28 9.93
CA SER A 4 -18.17 1.00 9.91
C SER A 4 -17.47 2.27 9.46
N ILE A 5 -16.79 2.91 10.39
CA ILE A 5 -16.04 4.15 10.13
C ILE A 5 -14.98 3.81 9.09
N LYS A 6 -15.04 4.48 7.96
CA LYS A 6 -14.10 4.30 6.85
C LYS A 6 -12.70 4.73 7.32
N ASP A 7 -11.69 3.88 7.12
CA ASP A 7 -10.30 4.16 7.52
C ASP A 7 -9.72 5.47 6.90
N SER A 8 -10.33 5.96 5.81
CA SER A 8 -9.91 7.16 5.09
C SER A 8 -10.76 8.40 5.39
N ILE A 9 -11.52 8.44 6.49
CA ILE A 9 -12.43 9.57 6.78
C ILE A 9 -11.69 10.91 6.88
N LYS A 10 -10.50 10.93 7.46
CA LYS A 10 -9.65 12.13 7.56
C LYS A 10 -9.18 12.62 6.18
N GLU A 11 -8.85 11.69 5.29
CA GLU A 11 -8.50 11.99 3.90
C GLU A 11 -9.70 12.54 3.13
N ASP A 12 -10.87 11.92 3.27
CA ASP A 12 -12.09 12.39 2.63
C ASP A 12 -12.45 13.81 3.10
N ALA A 13 -12.37 14.08 4.42
CA ALA A 13 -12.61 15.42 5.00
C ALA A 13 -11.66 16.46 4.39
N ARG A 14 -10.38 16.18 4.30
CA ARG A 14 -9.40 17.06 3.68
C ARG A 14 -9.76 17.42 2.23
N TYR A 15 -10.23 16.47 1.43
CA TYR A 15 -10.64 16.75 0.06
C TYR A 15 -11.93 17.55 -0.01
N ILE A 16 -12.86 17.35 0.92
CA ILE A 16 -14.07 18.18 1.06
C ILE A 16 -13.67 19.63 1.38
N GLU A 17 -12.79 19.83 2.35
CA GLU A 17 -12.26 21.15 2.73
C GLU A 17 -11.59 21.86 1.56
N GLN A 18 -10.83 21.14 0.72
CA GLN A 18 -10.19 21.72 -0.47
C GLN A 18 -11.20 22.14 -1.56
N MET A 19 -12.33 21.45 -1.68
CA MET A 19 -13.39 21.80 -2.64
C MET A 19 -14.36 22.85 -2.11
N ALA A 20 -14.50 22.98 -0.79
CA ALA A 20 -15.48 23.85 -0.14
C ALA A 20 -15.44 25.31 -0.62
N PRO A 21 -14.27 25.97 -0.83
CA PRO A 21 -14.22 27.35 -1.35
C PRO A 21 -14.86 27.51 -2.74
N TYR A 22 -14.92 26.45 -3.53
CA TYR A 22 -15.44 26.49 -4.89
C TYR A 22 -16.93 26.12 -4.97
N ILE A 23 -17.33 25.07 -4.26
CA ILE A 23 -18.64 24.45 -4.41
C ILE A 23 -19.46 24.36 -3.12
N GLY A 24 -18.91 24.74 -1.97
CA GLY A 24 -19.52 24.50 -0.67
C GLY A 24 -20.85 25.23 -0.43
N LEU A 25 -21.09 26.35 -1.13
CA LEU A 25 -22.34 27.11 -1.06
C LEU A 25 -23.30 26.83 -2.22
N LEU A 26 -22.93 25.94 -3.17
CA LEU A 26 -23.77 25.64 -4.31
C LEU A 26 -24.78 24.55 -3.98
N PRO A 27 -26.01 24.64 -4.46
CA PRO A 27 -26.92 23.50 -4.50
C PRO A 27 -26.30 22.32 -5.26
N MET A 28 -26.48 21.12 -4.74
CA MET A 28 -25.84 19.92 -5.31
C MET A 28 -26.15 19.70 -6.81
N ASN A 29 -27.34 20.06 -7.28
CA ASN A 29 -27.73 19.97 -8.68
C ASN A 29 -27.04 20.99 -9.60
N HIS A 30 -26.36 22.00 -9.03
CA HIS A 30 -25.58 23.00 -9.78
C HIS A 30 -24.09 22.67 -9.79
N ILE A 31 -23.69 21.54 -9.23
CA ILE A 31 -22.29 21.09 -9.22
C ILE A 31 -22.05 20.18 -10.43
N TYR A 32 -21.33 20.69 -11.42
CA TYR A 32 -20.95 19.96 -12.61
C TYR A 32 -19.61 20.46 -13.16
N ARG A 33 -18.96 19.67 -14.00
CA ARG A 33 -17.73 20.03 -14.68
C ARG A 33 -18.02 20.69 -16.02
N GLY A 34 -17.11 21.54 -16.46
CA GLY A 34 -17.11 22.15 -17.80
C GLY A 34 -17.11 23.67 -17.75
N PHE A 35 -17.63 24.24 -18.85
CA PHE A 35 -17.65 25.67 -19.07
C PHE A 35 -19.09 26.11 -19.33
N ASP A 36 -19.42 27.33 -18.93
CA ASP A 36 -20.72 27.95 -19.20
C ASP A 36 -20.82 28.46 -20.67
N ALA A 37 -21.97 29.02 -21.03
CA ALA A 37 -22.22 29.56 -22.38
C ALA A 37 -21.22 30.68 -22.78
N ASN A 38 -20.57 31.32 -21.81
CA ASN A 38 -19.58 32.37 -22.02
C ASN A 38 -18.15 31.82 -21.98
N ASN A 39 -17.98 30.50 -22.07
CA ASN A 39 -16.69 29.81 -21.98
C ASN A 39 -15.95 30.06 -20.64
N LYS A 40 -16.67 30.38 -19.57
CA LYS A 40 -16.13 30.52 -18.24
C LYS A 40 -16.21 29.17 -17.49
N ALA A 41 -15.11 28.77 -16.88
CA ALA A 41 -15.08 27.53 -16.11
C ALA A 41 -16.13 27.54 -14.98
N THR A 42 -16.85 26.44 -14.82
CA THR A 42 -17.70 26.22 -13.66
C THR A 42 -16.87 26.18 -12.38
N PRO A 43 -17.45 26.43 -11.18
CA PRO A 43 -16.68 26.40 -9.94
C PRO A 43 -15.90 25.08 -9.71
N LEU A 44 -16.50 23.94 -10.07
CA LEU A 44 -15.79 22.65 -9.97
C LEU A 44 -14.66 22.52 -11.00
N GLU A 45 -14.86 23.01 -12.23
CA GLU A 45 -13.79 23.05 -13.23
C GLU A 45 -12.66 23.99 -12.80
N GLN A 46 -13.00 25.15 -12.22
CA GLN A 46 -12.00 26.08 -11.67
C GLN A 46 -11.16 25.43 -10.58
N PHE A 47 -11.77 24.63 -9.69
CA PHE A 47 -11.02 23.83 -8.72
C PHE A 47 -9.99 22.91 -9.42
N ILE A 48 -10.39 22.21 -10.48
CA ILE A 48 -9.49 21.31 -11.24
C ILE A 48 -8.34 22.09 -11.86
N LEU A 49 -8.63 23.22 -12.49
CA LEU A 49 -7.62 24.08 -13.12
C LEU A 49 -6.62 24.63 -12.10
N ASP A 50 -7.08 25.06 -10.93
CA ASP A 50 -6.19 25.59 -9.90
C ASP A 50 -5.33 24.47 -9.28
N ARG A 51 -5.90 23.29 -9.05
CA ARG A 51 -5.12 22.12 -8.63
C ARG A 51 -4.09 21.68 -9.66
N SER A 52 -4.39 21.85 -10.96
CA SER A 52 -3.42 21.54 -12.02
C SER A 52 -2.19 22.46 -11.97
N LYS A 53 -2.39 23.76 -11.69
CA LYS A 53 -1.30 24.73 -11.51
C LYS A 53 -0.34 24.35 -10.36
N GLU A 54 -0.87 23.69 -9.32
CA GLU A 54 -0.06 23.15 -8.22
C GLU A 54 0.73 21.89 -8.61
N LYS A 55 0.62 21.44 -9.86
CA LYS A 55 1.30 20.26 -10.41
C LYS A 55 1.05 18.98 -9.60
N VAL A 56 -0.16 18.81 -9.06
CA VAL A 56 -0.57 17.55 -8.44
C VAL A 56 -0.83 16.47 -9.50
N SER A 57 -0.96 15.21 -9.08
CA SER A 57 -1.28 14.14 -10.03
C SER A 57 -2.78 14.10 -10.35
N ALA A 58 -3.16 13.63 -11.54
CA ALA A 58 -4.56 13.35 -11.91
C ALA A 58 -5.24 12.46 -10.86
N ARG A 59 -4.53 11.47 -10.31
CA ARG A 59 -5.05 10.61 -9.22
C ARG A 59 -5.48 11.42 -8.00
N THR A 60 -4.73 12.46 -7.63
CA THR A 60 -5.05 13.29 -6.46
C THR A 60 -6.34 14.08 -6.68
N ILE A 61 -6.51 14.66 -7.87
CA ILE A 61 -7.74 15.38 -8.23
C ILE A 61 -8.91 14.38 -8.33
N ASN A 62 -8.72 13.26 -9.00
CA ASN A 62 -9.72 12.21 -9.15
C ASN A 62 -10.18 11.63 -7.80
N TYR A 63 -9.33 11.63 -6.78
CA TYR A 63 -9.76 11.24 -5.44
C TYR A 63 -10.79 12.24 -4.89
N ALA A 64 -10.54 13.54 -5.02
CA ALA A 64 -11.51 14.59 -4.61
C ALA A 64 -12.85 14.43 -5.34
N LEU A 65 -12.81 14.27 -6.68
CA LEU A 65 -14.01 14.05 -7.49
C LEU A 65 -14.74 12.75 -7.09
N SER A 66 -14.02 11.71 -6.72
CA SER A 66 -14.61 10.45 -6.26
C SER A 66 -15.28 10.60 -4.89
N VAL A 67 -14.73 11.41 -4.00
CA VAL A 67 -15.36 11.76 -2.72
C VAL A 67 -16.68 12.51 -2.98
N LEU A 68 -16.66 13.52 -3.84
CA LEU A 68 -17.87 14.27 -4.25
C LEU A 68 -18.93 13.33 -4.85
N ASN A 69 -18.54 12.46 -5.77
CA ASN A 69 -19.47 11.46 -6.34
C ASN A 69 -20.05 10.52 -5.28
N THR A 70 -19.24 10.15 -4.27
CA THR A 70 -19.73 9.32 -3.17
C THR A 70 -20.77 10.05 -2.32
N ILE A 71 -20.55 11.34 -2.04
CA ILE A 71 -21.51 12.20 -1.31
C ILE A 71 -22.83 12.29 -2.10
N GLY A 72 -22.75 12.64 -3.38
CA GLY A 72 -23.93 12.78 -4.25
C GLY A 72 -24.75 11.49 -4.33
N LYS A 73 -24.09 10.34 -4.55
CA LYS A 73 -24.76 9.02 -4.55
C LYS A 73 -25.44 8.71 -3.21
N ARG A 74 -24.80 9.01 -2.08
CA ARG A 74 -25.40 8.80 -0.74
C ARG A 74 -26.61 9.72 -0.52
N ALA A 75 -26.55 10.96 -0.98
CA ALA A 75 -27.64 11.92 -0.85
C ALA A 75 -28.90 11.48 -1.62
N VAL A 76 -28.73 10.78 -2.74
CA VAL A 76 -29.83 10.16 -3.50
C VAL A 76 -30.34 8.88 -2.84
N GLN A 77 -29.41 7.99 -2.46
CA GLN A 77 -29.75 6.60 -2.12
C GLN A 77 -30.04 6.38 -0.64
N ARG A 78 -29.32 7.06 0.26
CA ARG A 78 -29.33 6.76 1.70
C ARG A 78 -29.84 7.88 2.58
N TRP A 79 -29.46 9.12 2.29
CA TRP A 79 -29.82 10.24 3.14
C TRP A 79 -31.22 10.75 2.84
N ARG A 80 -31.98 11.03 3.87
CA ARG A 80 -33.38 11.44 3.79
C ARG A 80 -33.55 12.80 4.47
N GLY A 81 -34.35 13.67 3.86
CA GLY A 81 -34.83 14.89 4.49
C GLY A 81 -35.91 14.60 5.54
N SER A 82 -36.41 15.64 6.21
CA SER A 82 -37.48 15.56 7.21
C SER A 82 -38.78 14.93 6.67
N SER A 83 -39.02 15.04 5.36
CA SER A 83 -40.16 14.43 4.69
C SER A 83 -39.99 12.94 4.33
N GLY A 84 -38.86 12.31 4.71
CA GLY A 84 -38.53 10.93 4.34
C GLY A 84 -38.08 10.73 2.88
N LYS A 85 -38.13 11.79 2.06
CA LYS A 85 -37.66 11.74 0.66
C LYS A 85 -36.13 11.79 0.59
N PRO A 86 -35.49 11.29 -0.52
CA PRO A 86 -34.06 11.49 -0.74
C PRO A 86 -33.66 12.95 -0.54
N LEU A 87 -32.43 13.16 0.00
CA LEU A 87 -31.94 14.52 0.24
C LEU A 87 -31.82 15.33 -1.06
N ILE A 88 -31.47 14.66 -2.16
CA ILE A 88 -31.59 15.17 -3.53
C ILE A 88 -32.23 14.11 -4.42
N PRO A 89 -33.01 14.50 -5.46
CA PRO A 89 -33.69 13.54 -6.31
C PRO A 89 -32.76 12.81 -7.26
N LEU A 90 -31.72 13.47 -7.74
CA LEU A 90 -30.78 12.93 -8.72
C LEU A 90 -29.35 13.45 -8.47
N TRP A 91 -28.36 12.64 -8.76
CA TRP A 91 -26.97 13.02 -8.84
C TRP A 91 -26.36 12.56 -10.17
N ASN A 92 -25.98 13.50 -11.02
CA ASN A 92 -25.17 13.23 -12.18
C ASN A 92 -23.70 13.15 -11.77
N CYS A 93 -23.12 11.94 -11.83
CA CYS A 93 -21.73 11.75 -11.45
C CYS A 93 -20.81 12.64 -12.29
N VAL A 94 -19.95 13.40 -11.62
CA VAL A 94 -18.93 14.19 -12.31
C VAL A 94 -17.86 13.26 -12.91
N ALA A 95 -17.49 13.54 -14.16
CA ALA A 95 -16.46 12.77 -14.85
C ALA A 95 -15.09 12.92 -14.15
N LEU A 96 -14.35 11.84 -14.11
CA LEU A 96 -12.96 11.84 -13.63
C LEU A 96 -12.03 12.28 -14.78
N ILE A 97 -10.89 12.86 -14.43
CA ILE A 97 -9.85 13.23 -15.38
C ILE A 97 -9.25 11.95 -15.97
N ASP A 98 -9.32 11.81 -17.28
CA ASP A 98 -8.71 10.73 -18.03
C ASP A 98 -7.22 11.00 -18.37
N LYS A 99 -6.61 10.13 -19.17
CA LYS A 99 -5.18 10.25 -19.51
C LYS A 99 -4.89 11.42 -20.47
N GLU A 100 -5.80 11.69 -21.40
CA GLU A 100 -5.65 12.72 -22.40
C GLU A 100 -5.84 14.10 -21.79
N GLU A 101 -6.87 14.24 -20.98
CA GLU A 101 -7.14 15.44 -20.20
C GLU A 101 -5.99 15.72 -19.20
N ALA A 102 -5.48 14.68 -18.51
CA ALA A 102 -4.33 14.83 -17.62
C ALA A 102 -3.09 15.34 -18.33
N LYS A 103 -2.86 14.92 -19.58
CA LYS A 103 -1.76 15.40 -20.43
C LYS A 103 -1.99 16.84 -20.84
N ALA A 104 -3.20 17.19 -21.28
CA ALA A 104 -3.58 18.56 -21.67
C ALA A 104 -3.43 19.55 -20.50
N LEU A 105 -3.78 19.14 -19.28
CA LEU A 105 -3.63 19.93 -18.05
C LEU A 105 -2.20 19.96 -17.50
N GLY A 106 -1.23 19.30 -18.14
CA GLY A 106 0.16 19.23 -17.67
C GLY A 106 0.35 18.55 -16.31
N LEU A 107 -0.57 17.66 -15.94
CA LEU A 107 -0.53 16.95 -14.65
C LEU A 107 0.63 15.96 -14.59
N LYS A 108 1.16 15.74 -13.38
CA LYS A 108 2.26 14.78 -13.19
C LYS A 108 1.83 13.39 -13.66
N ALA A 109 2.60 12.82 -14.56
CA ALA A 109 2.48 11.43 -14.95
C ALA A 109 2.66 10.51 -13.71
N LYS A 110 1.95 9.39 -13.72
CA LYS A 110 2.16 8.34 -12.71
C LYS A 110 3.60 7.84 -12.85
N LYS A 111 4.39 7.93 -11.78
CA LYS A 111 5.72 7.32 -11.76
C LYS A 111 5.56 5.80 -11.85
N GLU A 112 6.24 5.21 -12.80
CA GLU A 112 6.35 3.76 -12.84
C GLU A 112 7.23 3.30 -11.68
N VAL A 113 6.66 2.43 -10.86
CA VAL A 113 7.32 1.86 -9.68
C VAL A 113 7.37 0.35 -9.90
N GLY A 114 8.51 -0.13 -10.34
CA GLY A 114 8.78 -1.54 -10.58
C GLY A 114 9.44 -2.26 -9.40
N PRO A 115 9.69 -3.57 -9.56
CA PRO A 115 10.57 -4.32 -8.68
C PRO A 115 12.01 -3.78 -8.78
N ILE A 116 12.78 -3.97 -7.73
CA ILE A 116 14.22 -3.69 -7.72
C ILE A 116 15.01 -4.96 -8.03
N SER A 117 16.14 -4.81 -8.72
CA SER A 117 17.06 -5.90 -8.99
C SER A 117 17.77 -6.38 -7.71
N TRP A 118 18.50 -7.48 -7.78
CA TRP A 118 19.32 -7.97 -6.68
C TRP A 118 20.47 -7.01 -6.35
N GLU A 119 21.14 -6.51 -7.38
CA GLU A 119 22.21 -5.53 -7.24
C GLU A 119 21.70 -4.25 -6.58
N GLU A 120 20.59 -3.69 -7.09
CA GLU A 120 19.95 -2.52 -6.52
C GLU A 120 19.56 -2.73 -5.06
N GLN A 121 19.02 -3.92 -4.72
CA GLN A 121 18.69 -4.25 -3.33
C GLN A 121 19.93 -4.27 -2.45
N THR A 122 21.01 -4.94 -2.90
CA THR A 122 22.24 -5.09 -2.12
C THR A 122 22.84 -3.73 -1.81
N VAL A 123 23.02 -2.89 -2.83
CA VAL A 123 23.59 -1.55 -2.67
C VAL A 123 22.68 -0.67 -1.81
N LEU A 124 21.36 -0.69 -2.05
CA LEU A 124 20.38 0.09 -1.28
C LEU A 124 20.38 -0.31 0.20
N PHE A 125 20.39 -1.61 0.49
CA PHE A 125 20.29 -2.08 1.89
C PHE A 125 21.56 -1.81 2.68
N ASN A 126 22.71 -1.78 2.03
CA ASN A 126 23.97 -1.36 2.66
C ASN A 126 23.95 0.13 3.06
N GLU A 127 23.20 0.97 2.37
CA GLU A 127 23.02 2.39 2.65
C GLU A 127 21.94 2.68 3.71
N LEU A 128 21.15 1.68 4.12
CA LEU A 128 20.10 1.85 5.12
C LEU A 128 20.65 1.70 6.55
N PRO A 129 20.14 2.49 7.51
CA PRO A 129 20.33 2.20 8.92
C PRO A 129 19.84 0.78 9.27
N ASP A 130 20.54 0.09 10.18
CA ASP A 130 20.29 -1.32 10.52
C ASP A 130 18.82 -1.63 10.81
N PHE A 131 18.20 -0.82 11.66
CA PHE A 131 16.80 -0.94 11.99
C PHE A 131 15.87 -0.91 10.74
N ASN A 132 16.10 0.04 9.84
CA ASN A 132 15.29 0.17 8.62
C ASN A 132 15.61 -0.94 7.61
N ARG A 133 16.87 -1.38 7.58
CA ARG A 133 17.33 -2.51 6.77
C ARG A 133 16.63 -3.80 7.16
N ASP A 134 16.54 -4.12 8.45
CA ASP A 134 15.86 -5.32 8.93
C ASP A 134 14.39 -5.35 8.53
N MET A 135 13.67 -4.23 8.70
CA MET A 135 12.28 -4.12 8.24
C MET A 135 12.14 -4.25 6.72
N CYS A 136 13.06 -3.66 5.94
CA CYS A 136 13.08 -3.78 4.48
C CYS A 136 13.39 -5.21 4.04
N LEU A 137 14.33 -5.87 4.71
CA LEU A 137 14.72 -7.25 4.44
C LEU A 137 13.56 -8.22 4.73
N PHE A 138 12.87 -8.04 5.85
CA PHE A 138 11.66 -8.78 6.16
C PHE A 138 10.59 -8.55 5.09
N LYS A 139 10.34 -7.30 4.72
CA LYS A 139 9.31 -6.94 3.75
C LYS A 139 9.57 -7.51 2.35
N VAL A 140 10.80 -7.48 1.86
CA VAL A 140 11.16 -7.99 0.53
C VAL A 140 11.13 -9.53 0.46
N ASN A 141 11.13 -10.20 1.61
CA ASN A 141 11.09 -11.66 1.73
C ASN A 141 9.72 -12.21 2.16
N THR A 142 8.72 -11.35 2.42
CA THR A 142 7.37 -11.74 2.85
C THR A 142 6.26 -11.09 2.04
N GLY A 143 6.58 -10.06 1.26
CA GLY A 143 5.58 -9.26 0.54
C GLY A 143 4.58 -8.54 1.45
N CYS A 144 4.88 -8.36 2.74
CA CYS A 144 4.03 -7.64 3.68
C CYS A 144 3.86 -6.17 3.28
N ARG A 145 2.66 -5.62 3.56
CA ARG A 145 2.45 -4.17 3.47
C ARG A 145 3.17 -3.46 4.61
N GLN A 146 3.50 -2.19 4.41
CA GLN A 146 4.22 -1.40 5.43
C GLN A 146 3.55 -1.46 6.80
N GLN A 147 2.23 -1.31 6.88
CA GLN A 147 1.50 -1.36 8.13
C GLN A 147 1.48 -2.74 8.77
N GLU A 148 1.50 -3.80 7.97
CA GLU A 148 1.59 -5.17 8.45
C GLU A 148 2.96 -5.43 9.09
N VAL A 149 4.05 -4.90 8.52
CA VAL A 149 5.40 -4.97 9.12
C VAL A 149 5.46 -4.17 10.43
N CYS A 150 4.98 -2.92 10.41
CA CYS A 150 5.07 -2.03 11.58
C CYS A 150 4.24 -2.52 12.78
N LYS A 151 3.11 -3.18 12.53
CA LYS A 151 2.19 -3.65 13.57
C LYS A 151 2.37 -5.11 13.92
N LEU A 152 3.45 -5.76 13.43
CA LEU A 152 3.69 -7.18 13.66
C LEU A 152 3.89 -7.47 15.14
N ARG A 153 3.18 -8.47 15.69
CA ARG A 153 3.20 -8.83 17.11
C ARG A 153 3.69 -10.25 17.31
N TRP A 154 4.35 -10.48 18.43
CA TRP A 154 4.84 -11.81 18.81
C TRP A 154 3.72 -12.80 19.01
N GLU A 155 2.58 -12.39 19.55
CA GLU A 155 1.40 -13.25 19.76
C GLU A 155 0.83 -13.86 18.47
N TRP A 156 1.16 -13.30 17.30
CA TRP A 156 0.74 -13.83 16.00
C TRP A 156 1.75 -14.81 15.40
N LEU A 157 2.90 -14.98 16.03
CA LEU A 157 3.93 -15.90 15.56
C LEU A 157 3.59 -17.33 15.92
N VAL A 158 3.56 -18.19 14.93
CA VAL A 158 3.39 -19.65 15.09
C VAL A 158 4.69 -20.33 14.66
N CYS A 159 5.30 -21.07 15.60
CA CYS A 159 6.47 -21.90 15.36
C CYS A 159 6.06 -23.36 15.45
N ARG A 160 6.04 -24.07 14.32
CA ARG A 160 5.65 -25.46 14.26
C ARG A 160 6.85 -26.38 14.53
N GLU A 161 6.58 -27.60 14.96
CA GLU A 161 7.58 -28.65 15.23
C GLU A 161 8.39 -29.01 13.96
N ASP A 162 7.76 -28.95 12.77
CA ASP A 162 8.38 -29.17 11.47
C ASP A 162 9.24 -27.97 10.98
N ASN A 163 9.59 -27.06 11.89
CA ASN A 163 10.40 -25.87 11.65
C ASN A 163 9.79 -24.84 10.68
N ILE A 164 8.50 -24.93 10.39
CA ILE A 164 7.77 -23.93 9.61
C ILE A 164 7.32 -22.80 10.54
N TRP A 165 7.79 -21.59 10.26
CA TRP A 165 7.41 -20.39 11.00
C TRP A 165 6.54 -19.48 10.13
N TYR A 166 5.48 -18.97 10.71
CA TYR A 166 4.61 -18.03 10.03
C TYR A 166 3.88 -17.10 11.02
N PHE A 167 3.43 -15.96 10.54
CA PHE A 167 2.54 -15.09 11.31
C PHE A 167 1.10 -15.28 10.85
N GLU A 168 0.16 -15.29 11.80
CA GLU A 168 -1.27 -15.23 11.56
C GLU A 168 -1.79 -13.84 11.92
N ILE A 169 -1.79 -12.92 10.97
CA ILE A 169 -2.22 -11.55 11.19
C ILE A 169 -3.76 -11.50 11.14
N PRO A 170 -4.46 -11.07 12.24
CA PRO A 170 -5.90 -10.93 12.24
C PRO A 170 -6.41 -9.94 11.18
N GLY A 171 -7.62 -10.20 10.65
CA GLY A 171 -8.17 -9.42 9.53
C GLY A 171 -8.31 -7.93 9.83
N GLU A 172 -8.56 -7.54 11.07
CA GLU A 172 -8.67 -6.14 11.50
C GLU A 172 -7.39 -5.32 11.28
N PHE A 173 -6.22 -5.98 11.27
CA PHE A 173 -4.92 -5.36 11.01
C PHE A 173 -4.49 -5.43 9.54
N VAL A 174 -5.30 -6.05 8.68
CA VAL A 174 -5.01 -6.22 7.25
C VAL A 174 -5.95 -5.34 6.41
N LYS A 175 -5.41 -4.67 5.39
CA LYS A 175 -6.17 -3.72 4.54
C LYS A 175 -7.45 -4.31 3.94
N ASN A 176 -7.44 -5.59 3.58
CA ASN A 176 -8.60 -6.26 2.97
C ASN A 176 -9.53 -6.92 4.00
N ARG A 177 -9.28 -6.72 5.30
CA ARG A 177 -10.08 -7.26 6.43
C ARG A 177 -10.18 -8.79 6.48
N PHE A 178 -9.31 -9.50 5.77
CA PHE A 178 -9.20 -10.96 5.86
C PHE A 178 -7.94 -11.33 6.63
N ARG A 179 -8.04 -12.35 7.50
CA ARG A 179 -6.89 -12.96 8.16
C ARG A 179 -5.80 -13.29 7.13
N ARG A 180 -4.55 -13.02 7.47
CA ARG A 180 -3.41 -13.23 6.59
C ARG A 180 -2.36 -14.13 7.24
N VAL A 181 -1.99 -15.20 6.54
CA VAL A 181 -0.82 -16.01 6.87
C VAL A 181 0.40 -15.44 6.14
N VAL A 182 1.49 -15.25 6.87
CA VAL A 182 2.77 -14.78 6.35
C VAL A 182 3.83 -15.85 6.61
N VAL A 183 4.08 -16.71 5.63
CA VAL A 183 5.08 -17.77 5.74
C VAL A 183 6.48 -17.14 5.70
N LEU A 184 7.34 -17.52 6.64
CA LEU A 184 8.69 -16.98 6.77
C LEU A 184 9.67 -17.88 6.04
N ASN A 185 10.24 -17.37 4.94
CA ASN A 185 11.41 -18.00 4.34
C ASN A 185 12.63 -17.85 5.25
N ASP A 186 13.74 -18.51 4.93
CA ASP A 186 14.93 -18.57 5.78
C ASP A 186 15.47 -17.18 6.13
N ILE A 187 15.43 -16.21 5.19
CA ILE A 187 15.88 -14.84 5.43
C ILE A 187 14.92 -14.11 6.35
N ALA A 188 13.62 -14.17 6.08
CA ALA A 188 12.62 -13.53 6.95
C ALA A 188 12.67 -14.11 8.37
N LYS A 189 12.85 -15.44 8.49
CA LYS A 189 13.01 -16.13 9.76
C LYS A 189 14.24 -15.63 10.53
N SER A 190 15.40 -15.48 9.87
CA SER A 190 16.62 -14.97 10.52
C SER A 190 16.44 -13.53 11.02
N VAL A 191 15.71 -12.69 10.27
CA VAL A 191 15.36 -11.33 10.73
C VAL A 191 14.50 -11.37 11.98
N ILE A 192 13.49 -12.24 12.04
CA ILE A 192 12.61 -12.39 13.21
C ILE A 192 13.42 -12.88 14.42
N GLN A 193 14.27 -13.87 14.23
CA GLN A 193 15.16 -14.37 15.30
C GLN A 193 16.05 -13.27 15.88
N LYS A 194 16.57 -12.38 15.05
CA LYS A 194 17.37 -11.21 15.49
C LYS A 194 16.57 -10.22 16.36
N GLN A 195 15.25 -10.09 16.12
CA GLN A 195 14.40 -9.18 16.88
C GLN A 195 13.91 -9.77 18.22
N MET A 196 14.09 -11.08 18.46
CA MET A 196 13.64 -11.73 19.70
C MET A 196 14.26 -11.05 20.93
N GLY A 197 13.43 -10.86 21.95
CA GLY A 197 13.85 -10.21 23.20
C GLY A 197 13.93 -8.67 23.16
N SER A 198 13.75 -8.04 22.00
CA SER A 198 13.82 -6.58 21.89
C SER A 198 12.59 -5.86 22.47
N HIS A 199 11.43 -6.52 22.50
CA HIS A 199 10.18 -5.99 23.05
C HIS A 199 9.19 -7.12 23.36
N LEU A 200 8.32 -6.93 24.36
CA LEU A 200 7.39 -7.98 24.80
C LEU A 200 6.23 -8.23 23.82
N GLU A 201 5.77 -7.20 23.11
CA GLU A 201 4.56 -7.26 22.29
C GLU A 201 4.87 -7.15 20.79
N PHE A 202 5.68 -6.19 20.39
CA PHE A 202 5.94 -5.87 18.98
C PHE A 202 7.26 -6.45 18.47
N VAL A 203 7.25 -6.96 17.24
CA VAL A 203 8.44 -7.51 16.59
C VAL A 203 9.43 -6.40 16.21
N PHE A 204 8.94 -5.33 15.58
CA PHE A 204 9.79 -4.21 15.18
C PHE A 204 9.53 -2.98 16.05
N VAL A 205 10.58 -2.57 16.75
CA VAL A 205 10.56 -1.39 17.62
C VAL A 205 11.75 -0.49 17.32
N TYR A 206 11.60 0.80 17.59
CA TYR A 206 12.70 1.75 17.50
C TYR A 206 12.87 2.47 18.84
N ARG A 207 14.05 2.37 19.44
CA ARG A 207 14.33 2.92 20.79
C ARG A 207 13.31 2.47 21.84
N GLY A 208 12.91 1.20 21.79
CA GLY A 208 11.94 0.62 22.74
C GLY A 208 10.47 0.95 22.46
N HIS A 209 10.15 1.69 21.38
CA HIS A 209 8.79 2.06 21.06
C HIS A 209 8.29 1.40 19.76
N PRO A 210 7.00 1.02 19.69
CA PRO A 210 6.38 0.50 18.46
C PRO A 210 6.53 1.48 17.29
N VAL A 211 6.76 0.93 16.11
CA VAL A 211 6.93 1.72 14.88
C VAL A 211 5.59 1.89 14.18
N SER A 212 5.09 3.10 14.08
CA SER A 212 3.85 3.41 13.36
C SER A 212 4.02 3.42 11.84
N ARG A 213 5.24 3.71 11.36
CA ARG A 213 5.60 3.81 9.94
C ARG A 213 7.08 3.52 9.74
N MET A 214 7.44 2.76 8.69
CA MET A 214 8.83 2.61 8.29
C MET A 214 9.45 3.96 7.93
N ASN A 215 10.73 4.15 8.21
CA ASN A 215 11.42 5.42 7.96
C ASN A 215 11.59 5.68 6.44
N ASP A 216 10.62 6.36 5.87
CA ASP A 216 10.55 6.70 4.45
C ASP A 216 11.64 7.71 4.04
N SER A 217 12.04 8.60 4.96
CA SER A 217 13.12 9.57 4.71
C SER A 217 14.47 8.88 4.61
N ALA A 218 14.78 7.95 5.52
CA ALA A 218 16.00 7.15 5.44
C ALA A 218 16.06 6.35 4.13
N PHE A 219 14.93 5.73 3.73
CA PHE A 219 14.85 5.01 2.46
C PHE A 219 15.06 5.91 1.25
N ARG A 220 14.45 7.10 1.21
CA ARG A 220 14.61 8.06 0.11
C ARG A 220 16.04 8.59 0.01
N ASN A 221 16.67 8.88 1.15
CA ASN A 221 18.05 9.38 1.17
C ASN A 221 19.03 8.29 0.71
N ALA A 222 18.89 7.05 1.20
CA ALA A 222 19.69 5.92 0.73
C ALA A 222 19.50 5.70 -0.78
N ARG A 223 18.25 5.67 -1.25
CA ARG A 223 17.94 5.55 -2.68
C ARG A 223 18.55 6.68 -3.53
N ALA A 224 18.54 7.91 -3.05
CA ALA A 224 19.14 9.05 -3.78
C ALA A 224 20.63 8.82 -4.00
N ARG A 225 21.38 8.40 -2.98
CA ARG A 225 22.81 8.05 -3.09
C ARG A 225 23.05 6.89 -4.07
N VAL A 226 22.23 5.85 -3.97
CA VAL A 226 22.34 4.67 -4.86
C VAL A 226 22.00 5.02 -6.31
N ALA A 227 21.05 5.92 -6.55
CA ALA A 227 20.61 6.32 -7.89
C ALA A 227 21.70 7.05 -8.69
N GLU A 228 22.74 7.55 -8.06
CA GLU A 228 23.92 8.11 -8.73
C GLU A 228 24.70 7.04 -9.51
N LYS A 229 24.72 5.81 -8.99
CA LYS A 229 25.40 4.65 -9.60
C LYS A 229 24.45 3.73 -10.37
N LEU A 230 23.21 3.59 -9.87
CA LEU A 230 22.16 2.72 -10.40
C LEU A 230 20.88 3.52 -10.68
N PRO A 231 20.78 4.25 -11.82
CA PRO A 231 19.70 5.20 -12.10
C PRO A 231 18.29 4.60 -12.09
N ASN A 232 18.15 3.30 -12.40
CA ASN A 232 16.85 2.60 -12.45
C ASN A 232 16.13 2.58 -11.10
N ILE A 233 16.88 2.63 -9.98
CA ILE A 233 16.30 2.65 -8.63
C ILE A 233 15.59 3.98 -8.29
N LYS A 234 15.77 5.03 -9.08
CA LYS A 234 15.31 6.41 -8.81
C LYS A 234 13.84 6.51 -8.36
N ASN A 235 12.99 5.64 -8.86
CA ASN A 235 11.57 5.62 -8.53
C ASN A 235 11.19 4.56 -7.48
N ALA A 236 12.15 3.78 -6.98
CA ALA A 236 11.88 2.77 -5.96
C ALA A 236 11.35 3.43 -4.67
N SER A 237 10.48 2.71 -3.99
CA SER A 237 9.88 3.09 -2.71
C SER A 237 9.85 1.88 -1.78
N ILE A 238 9.57 2.09 -0.51
CA ILE A 238 9.34 0.97 0.42
C ILE A 238 8.25 0.01 -0.12
N HIS A 239 7.28 0.52 -0.91
CA HIS A 239 6.27 -0.33 -1.53
C HIS A 239 6.82 -1.21 -2.67
N SER A 240 7.88 -0.77 -3.36
CA SER A 240 8.55 -1.56 -4.40
C SER A 240 9.05 -2.91 -3.86
N LEU A 241 9.41 -3.00 -2.58
CA LEU A 241 9.87 -4.24 -1.95
C LEU A 241 8.80 -5.34 -1.99
N LYS A 242 7.52 -4.97 -1.83
CA LYS A 242 6.41 -5.92 -2.02
C LYS A 242 6.28 -6.36 -3.48
N HIS A 243 6.40 -5.44 -4.43
CA HIS A 243 6.39 -5.77 -5.85
C HIS A 243 7.58 -6.66 -6.23
N THR A 244 8.75 -6.41 -5.62
CA THR A 244 9.96 -7.22 -5.82
C THR A 244 9.74 -8.67 -5.37
N TYR A 245 9.15 -8.89 -4.19
CA TYR A 245 8.81 -10.24 -3.74
C TYR A 245 7.89 -10.96 -4.72
N GLY A 246 6.78 -10.32 -5.12
CA GLY A 246 5.84 -10.90 -6.09
C GLY A 246 6.47 -11.18 -7.47
N ALA A 247 7.35 -10.29 -7.96
CA ALA A 247 8.07 -10.49 -9.20
C ALA A 247 9.04 -11.68 -9.12
N ARG A 248 9.76 -11.82 -7.99
CA ARG A 248 10.68 -12.94 -7.75
C ARG A 248 9.96 -14.27 -7.64
N LEU A 249 8.82 -14.34 -6.98
CA LEU A 249 7.96 -15.52 -6.95
C LEU A 249 7.53 -15.92 -8.37
N ARG A 250 7.18 -14.93 -9.22
CA ARG A 250 6.83 -15.18 -10.62
C ARG A 250 8.01 -15.77 -11.41
N VAL A 251 9.18 -15.18 -11.27
CA VAL A 251 10.42 -15.67 -11.94
C VAL A 251 10.78 -17.08 -11.43
N ALA A 252 10.54 -17.37 -10.15
CA ALA A 252 10.75 -18.68 -9.55
C ALA A 252 9.70 -19.74 -9.96
N GLY A 253 8.79 -19.42 -10.89
CA GLY A 253 7.78 -20.35 -11.40
C GLY A 253 6.66 -20.68 -10.40
N VAL A 254 6.43 -19.84 -9.38
CA VAL A 254 5.34 -20.06 -8.43
C VAL A 254 3.99 -19.80 -9.10
N PRO A 255 3.01 -20.72 -9.01
CA PRO A 255 1.66 -20.52 -9.57
C PRO A 255 0.98 -19.24 -9.07
N GLU A 256 0.09 -18.67 -9.87
CA GLU A 256 -0.55 -17.38 -9.57
C GLU A 256 -1.32 -17.41 -8.25
N GLU A 257 -2.09 -18.46 -8.00
CA GLU A 257 -2.86 -18.63 -6.77
C GLU A 257 -1.98 -18.66 -5.53
N ASP A 258 -0.87 -19.40 -5.59
CA ASP A 258 0.10 -19.49 -4.49
C ASP A 258 0.85 -18.17 -4.29
N ARG A 259 1.12 -17.42 -5.39
CA ARG A 259 1.68 -16.06 -5.30
C ARG A 259 0.71 -15.09 -4.63
N ASP A 260 -0.58 -15.17 -4.96
CA ASP A 260 -1.61 -14.33 -4.35
C ASP A 260 -1.74 -14.60 -2.85
N PHE A 261 -1.66 -15.88 -2.45
CA PHE A 261 -1.59 -16.25 -1.04
C PHE A 261 -0.35 -15.64 -0.37
N LEU A 262 0.85 -15.89 -0.89
CA LEU A 262 2.12 -15.42 -0.32
C LEU A 262 2.21 -13.88 -0.27
N THR A 263 1.66 -13.17 -1.25
CA THR A 263 1.66 -11.70 -1.28
C THR A 263 0.48 -11.07 -0.54
N GLY A 264 -0.50 -11.86 -0.07
CA GLY A 264 -1.72 -11.40 0.60
C GLY A 264 -2.62 -10.58 -0.32
N HIS A 265 -2.72 -10.97 -1.59
CA HIS A 265 -3.76 -10.52 -2.49
C HIS A 265 -5.03 -11.34 -2.26
N LYS A 266 -6.20 -10.82 -2.65
CA LYS A 266 -7.44 -11.59 -2.63
C LYS A 266 -7.38 -12.67 -3.70
N GLY A 267 -7.03 -13.90 -3.32
CA GLY A 267 -7.24 -15.06 -4.17
C GLY A 267 -8.72 -15.49 -4.19
N ARG A 268 -9.12 -16.25 -5.22
CA ARG A 268 -10.46 -16.85 -5.31
C ARG A 268 -10.68 -18.01 -4.33
N MET A 269 -9.62 -18.54 -3.73
CA MET A 269 -9.68 -19.73 -2.88
C MET A 269 -9.99 -19.39 -1.42
N SER A 270 -10.73 -20.29 -0.77
CA SER A 270 -11.00 -20.25 0.66
C SER A 270 -9.69 -20.31 1.46
N MET A 271 -9.53 -19.43 2.43
CA MET A 271 -8.37 -19.43 3.34
C MET A 271 -8.19 -20.79 4.07
N THR A 272 -9.25 -21.55 4.21
CA THR A 272 -9.26 -22.86 4.89
C THR A 272 -8.33 -23.89 4.22
N THR A 273 -8.12 -23.78 2.91
CA THR A 273 -7.30 -24.71 2.13
C THR A 273 -5.81 -24.63 2.48
N TYR A 274 -5.31 -23.44 2.89
CA TYR A 274 -3.88 -23.21 3.14
C TYR A 274 -3.41 -23.50 4.58
N TYR A 275 -4.27 -24.05 5.42
CA TYR A 275 -3.90 -24.36 6.81
C TYR A 275 -3.40 -25.78 7.03
N SER A 276 -3.41 -26.63 6.00
CA SER A 276 -2.83 -27.97 6.12
C SER A 276 -1.31 -27.90 6.18
N ALA A 277 -0.69 -28.80 6.94
CA ALA A 277 0.76 -28.88 7.06
C ALA A 277 1.48 -29.07 5.70
N PRO A 278 0.99 -29.93 4.79
CA PRO A 278 1.59 -30.10 3.46
C PRO A 278 1.58 -28.81 2.63
N GLU A 279 0.53 -28.02 2.72
CA GLU A 279 0.42 -26.76 1.96
C GLU A 279 1.31 -25.67 2.51
N LEU A 280 1.41 -25.52 3.83
CA LEU A 280 2.36 -24.60 4.45
C LEU A 280 3.81 -24.96 4.09
N LYS A 281 4.14 -26.25 4.02
CA LYS A 281 5.45 -26.72 3.57
C LYS A 281 5.71 -26.33 2.11
N LYS A 282 4.74 -26.55 1.23
CA LYS A 282 4.80 -26.11 -0.17
C LYS A 282 5.00 -24.58 -0.29
N MET A 283 4.25 -23.79 0.51
CA MET A 283 4.40 -22.34 0.54
C MET A 283 5.77 -21.90 1.03
N LEU A 284 6.33 -22.57 2.03
CA LEU A 284 7.70 -22.33 2.49
C LEU A 284 8.73 -22.63 1.39
N GLU A 285 8.61 -23.77 0.71
CA GLU A 285 9.47 -24.12 -0.42
C GLU A 285 9.44 -23.07 -1.52
N TYR A 286 8.25 -22.57 -1.89
CA TYR A 286 8.09 -21.50 -2.86
C TYR A 286 8.70 -20.18 -2.38
N SER A 287 8.47 -19.81 -1.12
CA SER A 287 9.04 -18.60 -0.54
C SER A 287 10.57 -18.68 -0.44
N ASN A 288 11.14 -19.88 -0.21
CA ASN A 288 12.59 -20.09 -0.18
C ASN A 288 13.25 -20.02 -1.57
N ARG A 289 12.53 -20.36 -2.66
CA ARG A 289 13.05 -20.17 -4.02
C ARG A 289 13.45 -18.72 -4.31
N VAL A 290 12.78 -17.76 -3.67
CA VAL A 290 13.12 -16.33 -3.78
C VAL A 290 14.46 -16.01 -3.12
N CYS A 291 14.90 -16.81 -2.12
CA CYS A 291 16.17 -16.62 -1.43
C CYS A 291 17.37 -17.22 -2.16
N GLN A 292 17.13 -18.24 -2.98
CA GLN A 292 18.16 -19.07 -3.58
C GLN A 292 18.84 -18.46 -4.81
N GLN A 293 18.30 -17.36 -5.34
CA GLN A 293 18.75 -16.81 -6.62
C GLN A 293 19.97 -15.87 -6.51
N ASN A 294 20.57 -15.69 -5.32
CA ASN A 294 21.72 -14.79 -5.22
C ASN A 294 22.65 -15.08 -4.03
N ASP A 295 23.91 -15.42 -4.34
CA ASP A 295 24.98 -15.63 -3.37
C ASP A 295 25.26 -14.38 -2.51
N ASN A 296 24.98 -13.19 -3.01
CA ASN A 296 25.14 -11.93 -2.27
C ASN A 296 24.18 -11.78 -1.07
N LEU A 297 23.05 -12.50 -1.05
CA LEU A 297 22.17 -12.55 0.13
C LEU A 297 22.76 -13.38 1.27
N VAL A 298 23.65 -14.33 0.97
CA VAL A 298 24.40 -15.07 1.99
C VAL A 298 25.32 -14.13 2.76
N LEU A 299 25.92 -13.15 2.10
CA LEU A 299 26.76 -12.11 2.75
C LEU A 299 25.95 -11.21 3.71
N LEU A 300 24.67 -10.93 3.40
CA LEU A 300 23.77 -10.22 4.31
C LEU A 300 23.38 -11.08 5.53
N LYS A 301 23.24 -12.41 5.37
CA LYS A 301 23.03 -13.34 6.51
C LYS A 301 24.18 -13.27 7.51
N HIS A 302 25.42 -13.22 7.05
CA HIS A 302 26.61 -13.17 7.93
C HIS A 302 26.85 -11.83 8.62
N ARG A 303 26.26 -10.73 8.12
CA ARG A 303 26.34 -9.41 8.77
C ARG A 303 25.22 -9.14 9.79
N VAL A 304 24.26 -10.04 9.88
CA VAL A 304 23.11 -9.98 10.80
C VAL A 304 23.33 -10.86 12.05
N GLY A 305 24.47 -11.57 12.13
CA GLY A 305 24.90 -12.35 13.29
C GLY A 305 25.78 -11.56 14.24
#